data_b7a65ce117efc0789d6219cb7883f1a5
#
_entry.id   b7a65ce117efc0789d6219cb7883f1a5
#
_cell.length_a   1.000
_cell.length_b   1.000
_cell.length_c   1.000
_cell.angle_alpha   90.00
_cell.angle_beta   90.00
_cell.angle_gamma   90.00
#
_symmetry.space_group_name_H-M   'P 1'
#
loop_
_entity.id
_entity.type
_entity.pdbx_description
1 polymer ?
#
loop_
_entity_poly.entity_id
_entity_poly.type
_entity_poly.pdbx_seq_one_letter_code
_entity_poly.pdbx_strand_id
1 'polypeptide(L)'
;SEDRYRLVPEVRTIQILGGETLLSVLANEVLQPSVSDNLVSAMSERARFAVLSVMQTGRVATVDLGGDADLLQIYELFCLKAALVNTLIETGLVDYVNVLIGGREVPTNDLPTGTMTRFSEDLQSAWVEHENEGVASLRSTDYTFKRDVTLYFTNTESNLMLAEVRQLTFTRSDLASPVIRALISGPSNSSSLRRSYPSSAQIVGTPSIEAEDGSNSFLDVSFSYEMASVLGGTQRVRRATLAPLVITLTSFLPETDAVCIRVNRRPLDSLIEEDGNGRMLYREQFEGYIGRTVELYFPNGDGTLAKVTRAVPQNLSTLRDLAEQLFIIPEGVLPGRNTCFKVDSTEIENFIWADRVVGPYE
;
A
#
# COMPACT_ATOMS: atom_id res chain seq x y z
N SER A 1 33.61 6.28 11.88
CA SER A 1 33.89 5.01 12.55
C SER A 1 33.15 3.90 11.82
N GLU A 2 33.70 2.71 11.81
CA GLU A 2 33.20 1.52 11.10
C GLU A 2 31.74 1.12 11.45
N ASP A 3 31.19 1.65 12.54
CA ASP A 3 29.87 1.29 13.07
C ASP A 3 28.69 2.08 12.43
N ARG A 4 28.92 2.93 11.44
CA ARG A 4 27.85 3.75 10.80
C ARG A 4 26.87 2.95 9.94
N TYR A 5 27.11 1.69 9.75
CA TYR A 5 26.41 0.84 8.78
C TYR A 5 25.63 -0.28 9.43
N ARG A 6 25.36 -0.16 10.73
CA ARG A 6 24.58 -1.17 11.46
C ARG A 6 23.30 -0.56 12.00
N LEU A 7 22.17 -1.23 11.79
CA LEU A 7 20.94 -0.91 12.50
C LEU A 7 21.06 -1.40 13.93
N VAL A 8 20.77 -0.51 14.87
CA VAL A 8 20.77 -0.80 16.30
C VAL A 8 19.38 -0.45 16.83
N PRO A 9 18.70 -1.38 17.53
CA PRO A 9 17.39 -1.09 18.10
C PRO A 9 17.53 -0.06 19.24
N GLU A 10 16.63 0.91 19.25
CA GLU A 10 16.47 1.90 20.32
C GLU A 10 15.14 1.68 21.03
N VAL A 11 15.18 1.67 22.35
CA VAL A 11 13.96 1.52 23.16
C VAL A 11 13.41 2.90 23.51
N ARG A 12 12.15 3.14 23.18
CA ARG A 12 11.41 4.36 23.51
C ARG A 12 10.11 4.04 24.21
N THR A 13 9.72 4.91 25.13
CA THR A 13 8.36 4.90 25.68
C THR A 13 7.48 5.74 24.76
N ILE A 14 6.50 5.11 24.14
CA ILE A 14 5.56 5.77 23.24
C ILE A 14 4.17 5.82 23.84
N GLN A 15 3.43 6.87 23.52
CA GLN A 15 2.02 7.00 23.84
C GLN A 15 1.20 6.90 22.56
N ILE A 16 0.23 5.99 22.54
CA ILE A 16 -0.70 5.85 21.43
C ILE A 16 -1.94 6.65 21.80
N LEU A 17 -2.22 7.70 21.04
CA LEU A 17 -3.39 8.53 21.21
C LEU A 17 -4.61 7.94 20.51
N GLY A 18 -5.81 8.36 20.91
CA GLY A 18 -7.04 7.87 20.31
C GLY A 18 -7.08 8.13 18.79
N GLY A 19 -7.27 7.06 18.01
CA GLY A 19 -7.29 7.12 16.55
C GLY A 19 -5.97 6.75 15.86
N GLU A 20 -4.85 6.71 16.59
CA GLU A 20 -3.58 6.26 16.04
C GLU A 20 -3.46 4.74 16.07
N THR A 21 -2.72 4.18 15.13
CA THR A 21 -2.32 2.77 15.14
C THR A 21 -0.90 2.63 15.67
N LEU A 22 -0.56 1.49 16.28
CA LEU A 22 0.82 1.22 16.70
C LEU A 22 1.81 1.42 15.55
N LEU A 23 1.46 0.95 14.34
CA LEU A 23 2.32 1.07 13.17
C LEU A 23 2.53 2.54 12.76
N SER A 24 1.49 3.39 12.87
CA SER A 24 1.62 4.82 12.53
C SER A 24 2.49 5.56 13.55
N VAL A 25 2.34 5.26 14.83
CA VAL A 25 3.17 5.86 15.89
C VAL A 25 4.62 5.44 15.70
N LEU A 26 4.89 4.15 15.48
CA LEU A 26 6.25 3.66 15.28
C LEU A 26 6.90 4.23 14.02
N ALA A 27 6.17 4.35 12.90
CA ALA A 27 6.69 4.99 11.70
C ALA A 27 7.08 6.45 11.96
N ASN A 28 6.28 7.19 12.72
CA ASN A 28 6.63 8.56 13.14
C ASN A 28 7.86 8.59 14.05
N GLU A 29 7.98 7.64 14.99
CA GLU A 29 9.13 7.57 15.90
C GLU A 29 10.45 7.30 15.17
N VAL A 30 10.44 6.51 14.09
CA VAL A 30 11.65 6.30 13.25
C VAL A 30 12.13 7.59 12.63
N LEU A 31 11.22 8.52 12.32
CA LEU A 31 11.57 9.83 11.75
C LEU A 31 12.09 10.83 12.81
N GLN A 32 11.95 10.53 14.10
CA GLN A 32 12.45 11.39 15.15
C GLN A 32 13.97 11.18 15.38
N PRO A 33 14.68 12.21 15.83
CA PRO A 33 16.08 12.06 16.24
C PRO A 33 16.26 10.96 17.27
N SER A 34 17.43 10.29 17.25
CA SER A 34 17.78 9.35 18.32
C SER A 34 17.83 10.06 19.68
N VAL A 35 17.35 9.39 20.73
CA VAL A 35 17.47 9.86 22.12
C VAL A 35 18.81 9.44 22.73
N SER A 36 19.56 8.57 22.06
CA SER A 36 20.87 8.12 22.50
C SER A 36 21.98 8.89 21.79
N ASP A 37 22.90 9.50 22.53
CA ASP A 37 24.05 10.25 21.99
C ASP A 37 24.99 9.39 21.15
N ASN A 38 24.93 8.07 21.29
CA ASN A 38 25.79 7.12 20.59
C ASN A 38 25.18 6.62 19.26
N LEU A 39 23.92 6.94 19.00
CA LEU A 39 23.23 6.53 17.78
C LEU A 39 23.02 7.72 16.85
N VAL A 40 23.04 7.43 15.57
CA VAL A 40 22.73 8.41 14.53
C VAL A 40 21.31 8.12 14.02
N SER A 41 20.52 9.16 13.87
CA SER A 41 19.18 9.03 13.28
C SER A 41 19.27 8.38 11.89
N ALA A 42 18.31 7.52 11.59
CA ALA A 42 18.15 6.98 10.22
C ALA A 42 17.80 8.08 9.21
N MET A 43 17.29 9.20 9.69
CA MET A 43 16.93 10.35 8.85
C MET A 43 18.00 11.44 8.96
N SER A 44 18.40 11.99 7.81
CA SER A 44 19.29 13.15 7.74
C SER A 44 18.59 14.41 8.25
N GLU A 45 19.34 15.28 8.96
CA GLU A 45 18.83 16.60 9.38
C GLU A 45 18.42 17.51 8.20
N ARG A 46 18.89 17.19 7.00
CA ARG A 46 18.65 17.96 5.78
C ARG A 46 17.28 17.68 5.16
N ALA A 47 16.75 16.47 5.36
CA ALA A 47 15.47 16.06 4.79
C ALA A 47 14.42 15.96 5.90
N ARG A 48 13.29 16.61 5.69
CA ARG A 48 12.15 16.53 6.60
C ARG A 48 11.08 15.67 5.96
N PHE A 49 10.96 14.43 6.44
CA PHE A 49 9.87 13.56 6.08
C PHE A 49 8.78 13.63 7.13
N ALA A 50 7.55 13.43 6.69
CA ALA A 50 6.39 13.24 7.55
C ALA A 50 5.65 11.98 7.11
N VAL A 51 5.09 11.25 8.04
CA VAL A 51 4.21 10.13 7.70
C VAL A 51 2.88 10.70 7.21
N LEU A 52 2.56 10.50 5.93
CA LEU A 52 1.28 10.87 5.35
C LEU A 52 0.22 9.83 5.68
N SER A 53 0.58 8.56 5.57
CA SER A 53 -0.32 7.48 5.92
C SER A 53 0.44 6.20 6.26
N VAL A 54 -0.16 5.37 7.12
CA VAL A 54 0.25 3.99 7.35
C VAL A 54 -0.97 3.11 7.24
N MET A 55 -0.94 2.20 6.27
CA MET A 55 -2.02 1.26 6.01
C MET A 55 -1.58 -0.15 6.33
N GLN A 56 -2.47 -0.90 6.95
CA GLN A 56 -2.26 -2.33 7.13
C GLN A 56 -3.33 -3.12 6.39
N THR A 57 -2.91 -4.03 5.54
CA THR A 57 -3.80 -4.99 4.89
C THR A 57 -3.27 -6.39 5.14
N GLY A 58 -3.95 -7.13 6.00
CA GLY A 58 -3.45 -8.41 6.48
C GLY A 58 -2.07 -8.25 7.13
N ARG A 59 -1.06 -8.88 6.57
CA ARG A 59 0.32 -8.84 7.04
C ARG A 59 1.24 -7.90 6.23
N VAL A 60 0.65 -6.97 5.48
CA VAL A 60 1.36 -5.96 4.69
C VAL A 60 1.10 -4.58 5.28
N ALA A 61 2.14 -3.83 5.58
CA ALA A 61 2.06 -2.40 5.84
C ALA A 61 2.50 -1.61 4.61
N THR A 62 1.75 -0.57 4.28
CA THR A 62 2.19 0.45 3.32
C THR A 62 2.37 1.75 4.08
N VAL A 63 3.59 2.27 4.07
CA VAL A 63 3.96 3.56 4.67
C VAL A 63 4.15 4.54 3.53
N ASP A 64 3.38 5.61 3.54
CA ASP A 64 3.55 6.72 2.60
C ASP A 64 4.12 7.93 3.34
N LEU A 65 5.24 8.41 2.86
CA LEU A 65 5.95 9.54 3.42
C LEU A 65 5.75 10.77 2.55
N GLY A 66 5.56 11.93 3.18
CA GLY A 66 5.68 13.23 2.53
C GLY A 66 7.09 13.75 2.73
N GLY A 67 7.66 14.34 1.72
CA GLY A 67 9.01 14.90 1.76
C GLY A 67 9.67 14.83 0.39
N ASP A 68 10.90 15.30 0.34
CA ASP A 68 11.69 15.33 -0.88
C ASP A 68 12.84 14.32 -0.78
N ALA A 69 12.71 13.22 -1.52
CA ALA A 69 13.71 12.16 -1.55
C ALA A 69 15.04 12.62 -2.19
N ASP A 70 15.00 13.63 -3.06
CA ASP A 70 16.19 14.15 -3.75
C ASP A 70 17.14 14.90 -2.78
N LEU A 71 16.64 15.25 -1.59
CA LEU A 71 17.46 15.83 -0.53
C LEU A 71 18.31 14.81 0.22
N LEU A 72 18.03 13.51 0.07
CA LEU A 72 18.79 12.42 0.66
C LEU A 72 19.83 11.87 -0.30
N GLN A 73 20.97 11.47 0.25
CA GLN A 73 21.85 10.58 -0.48
C GLN A 73 21.18 9.20 -0.61
N ILE A 74 21.47 8.50 -1.70
CA ILE A 74 20.86 7.19 -2.00
C ILE A 74 21.03 6.21 -0.82
N TYR A 75 22.19 6.21 -0.19
CA TYR A 75 22.48 5.40 0.99
C TYR A 75 21.64 5.82 2.23
N GLU A 76 21.43 7.13 2.44
CA GLU A 76 20.57 7.63 3.53
C GLU A 76 19.12 7.17 3.33
N LEU A 77 18.62 7.19 2.09
CA LEU A 77 17.31 6.68 1.74
C LEU A 77 17.19 5.18 2.00
N PHE A 78 18.24 4.42 1.67
CA PHE A 78 18.29 2.98 1.97
C PHE A 78 18.23 2.72 3.48
N CYS A 79 19.00 3.45 4.28
CA CYS A 79 19.01 3.33 5.73
C CYS A 79 17.64 3.68 6.34
N LEU A 80 16.98 4.73 5.85
CA LEU A 80 15.64 5.12 6.28
C LEU A 80 14.62 4.02 6.00
N LYS A 81 14.62 3.47 4.77
CA LYS A 81 13.74 2.35 4.40
C LYS A 81 13.99 1.15 5.30
N ALA A 82 15.25 0.77 5.51
CA ALA A 82 15.61 -0.38 6.34
C ALA A 82 15.19 -0.19 7.81
N ALA A 83 15.35 1.00 8.36
CA ALA A 83 14.91 1.32 9.72
C ALA A 83 13.38 1.21 9.87
N LEU A 84 12.62 1.79 8.94
CA LEU A 84 11.16 1.68 8.91
C LEU A 84 10.71 0.23 8.82
N VAL A 85 11.27 -0.52 7.86
CA VAL A 85 10.91 -1.92 7.63
C VAL A 85 11.16 -2.77 8.87
N ASN A 86 12.37 -2.70 9.43
CA ASN A 86 12.72 -3.52 10.60
C ASN A 86 11.87 -3.15 11.82
N THR A 87 11.63 -1.85 12.05
CA THR A 87 10.81 -1.40 13.18
C THR A 87 9.37 -1.90 13.09
N LEU A 88 8.77 -1.85 11.91
CA LEU A 88 7.38 -2.28 11.75
C LEU A 88 7.22 -3.80 11.78
N ILE A 89 8.14 -4.54 11.17
CA ILE A 89 8.12 -6.01 11.20
C ILE A 89 8.37 -6.54 12.62
N GLU A 90 9.19 -5.86 13.44
CA GLU A 90 9.47 -6.27 14.84
C GLU A 90 8.20 -6.34 15.69
N THR A 91 7.15 -5.60 15.35
CA THR A 91 5.85 -5.68 16.04
C THR A 91 5.18 -7.05 15.94
N GLY A 92 5.56 -7.88 14.96
CA GLY A 92 4.89 -9.13 14.63
C GLY A 92 3.51 -8.96 13.97
N LEU A 93 3.05 -7.73 13.75
CA LEU A 93 1.77 -7.44 13.10
C LEU A 93 1.85 -7.60 11.57
N VAL A 94 3.02 -7.36 11.00
CA VAL A 94 3.26 -7.40 9.54
C VAL A 94 4.52 -8.19 9.21
N ASP A 95 4.56 -8.77 8.01
CA ASP A 95 5.71 -9.49 7.46
C ASP A 95 6.36 -8.71 6.32
N TYR A 96 5.62 -7.80 5.72
CA TYR A 96 6.02 -7.02 4.56
C TYR A 96 5.74 -5.54 4.78
N VAL A 97 6.65 -4.69 4.32
CA VAL A 97 6.49 -3.24 4.35
C VAL A 97 6.77 -2.67 2.96
N ASN A 98 5.83 -1.90 2.45
CA ASN A 98 5.98 -1.09 1.24
C ASN A 98 6.19 0.36 1.67
N VAL A 99 7.34 0.96 1.31
CA VAL A 99 7.66 2.35 1.65
C VAL A 99 7.57 3.19 0.39
N LEU A 100 6.66 4.14 0.41
CA LEU A 100 6.40 5.09 -0.66
C LEU A 100 6.77 6.50 -0.21
N ILE A 101 7.05 7.37 -1.15
CA ILE A 101 7.20 8.81 -0.93
C ILE A 101 6.28 9.53 -1.93
N GLY A 102 5.27 10.24 -1.41
CA GLY A 102 4.24 10.84 -2.23
C GLY A 102 3.47 9.82 -3.07
N GLY A 103 3.18 8.66 -2.50
CA GLY A 103 2.43 7.58 -3.15
C GLY A 103 3.24 6.73 -4.13
N ARG A 104 4.53 6.99 -4.31
CA ARG A 104 5.38 6.32 -5.30
C ARG A 104 6.59 5.65 -4.66
N GLU A 105 7.05 4.58 -5.29
CA GLU A 105 8.33 4.02 -4.93
C GLU A 105 9.48 4.94 -5.38
N VAL A 106 10.43 5.16 -4.49
CA VAL A 106 11.68 5.83 -4.82
C VAL A 106 12.81 4.78 -4.76
N PRO A 107 13.37 4.36 -5.89
CA PRO A 107 14.40 3.34 -5.90
C PRO A 107 15.71 3.89 -5.29
N THR A 108 16.48 3.01 -4.67
CA THR A 108 17.80 3.31 -4.13
C THR A 108 18.94 2.92 -5.09
N ASN A 109 18.59 2.34 -6.21
CA ASN A 109 19.41 2.14 -7.41
C ASN A 109 18.49 2.27 -8.62
N ASP A 110 18.97 1.99 -9.83
CA ASP A 110 18.16 2.07 -11.06
C ASP A 110 17.02 1.02 -11.15
N LEU A 111 16.82 0.21 -10.11
CA LEU A 111 15.80 -0.84 -10.07
C LEU A 111 14.79 -0.56 -8.96
N PRO A 112 13.50 -0.85 -9.18
CA PRO A 112 12.49 -0.76 -8.13
C PRO A 112 12.88 -1.63 -6.93
N THR A 113 12.73 -1.10 -5.72
CA THR A 113 12.98 -1.84 -4.47
C THR A 113 11.88 -2.86 -4.19
N GLY A 114 10.65 -2.53 -4.54
CA GLY A 114 9.46 -3.34 -4.27
C GLY A 114 9.04 -3.33 -2.80
N THR A 115 8.25 -4.31 -2.43
CA THR A 115 7.80 -4.52 -1.06
C THR A 115 8.89 -5.28 -0.30
N MET A 116 9.27 -4.79 0.87
CA MET A 116 10.45 -5.24 1.58
C MET A 116 10.10 -6.15 2.75
N THR A 117 11.00 -7.08 3.02
CA THR A 117 11.05 -7.90 4.23
C THR A 117 12.13 -7.39 5.16
N ARG A 118 12.32 -8.06 6.31
CA ARG A 118 13.34 -7.69 7.30
C ARG A 118 14.75 -7.62 6.69
N PHE A 119 15.40 -6.51 6.89
CA PHE A 119 16.81 -6.33 6.55
C PHE A 119 17.73 -6.92 7.62
N SER A 120 18.93 -7.35 7.20
CA SER A 120 20.02 -7.64 8.12
C SER A 120 20.38 -6.38 8.92
N GLU A 121 20.83 -6.57 10.16
CA GLU A 121 21.37 -5.46 10.96
C GLU A 121 22.66 -4.87 10.33
N ASP A 122 23.41 -5.69 9.61
CA ASP A 122 24.58 -5.25 8.82
C ASP A 122 24.10 -4.66 7.49
N LEU A 123 23.87 -3.36 7.50
CA LEU A 123 23.42 -2.63 6.31
C LEU A 123 24.51 -2.47 5.25
N GLN A 124 25.78 -2.57 5.63
CA GLN A 124 26.87 -2.43 4.64
C GLN A 124 26.86 -3.60 3.67
N SER A 125 26.73 -4.82 4.18
CA SER A 125 26.63 -6.00 3.32
C SER A 125 25.38 -5.96 2.45
N ALA A 126 24.22 -5.60 3.03
CA ALA A 126 22.97 -5.46 2.29
C ALA A 126 23.05 -4.36 1.22
N TRP A 127 23.73 -3.26 1.51
CA TRP A 127 23.97 -2.18 0.54
C TRP A 127 24.84 -2.62 -0.63
N VAL A 128 25.95 -3.31 -0.34
CA VAL A 128 26.86 -3.83 -1.39
C VAL A 128 26.15 -4.82 -2.31
N GLU A 129 25.30 -5.68 -1.76
CA GLU A 129 24.49 -6.59 -2.57
C GLU A 129 23.54 -5.82 -3.48
N HIS A 130 22.89 -4.80 -2.94
CA HIS A 130 21.97 -3.95 -3.66
C HIS A 130 22.65 -3.15 -4.80
N GLU A 131 23.83 -2.56 -4.53
CA GLU A 131 24.62 -1.87 -5.56
C GLU A 131 25.09 -2.84 -6.64
N ASN A 132 25.56 -4.03 -6.27
CA ASN A 132 26.01 -5.03 -7.23
C ASN A 132 24.87 -5.50 -8.15
N GLU A 133 23.66 -5.59 -7.66
CA GLU A 133 22.48 -5.90 -8.47
C GLU A 133 22.23 -4.80 -9.52
N GLY A 134 22.29 -3.54 -9.13
CA GLY A 134 22.18 -2.41 -10.05
C GLY A 134 23.24 -2.45 -11.15
N VAL A 135 24.52 -2.68 -10.77
CA VAL A 135 25.63 -2.80 -11.73
C VAL A 135 25.45 -4.00 -12.67
N ALA A 136 25.00 -5.14 -12.16
CA ALA A 136 24.72 -6.32 -13.00
C ALA A 136 23.59 -6.03 -14.01
N SER A 137 22.55 -5.36 -13.57
CA SER A 137 21.44 -4.92 -14.44
C SER A 137 21.90 -3.96 -15.54
N LEU A 138 22.82 -3.05 -15.25
CA LEU A 138 23.36 -2.11 -16.23
C LEU A 138 24.21 -2.79 -17.31
N ARG A 139 24.86 -3.90 -16.97
CA ARG A 139 25.77 -4.63 -17.88
C ARG A 139 25.07 -5.59 -18.83
N SER A 140 23.84 -6.01 -18.53
CA SER A 140 23.12 -7.00 -19.33
C SER A 140 21.67 -6.60 -19.54
N THR A 141 21.24 -6.53 -20.80
CA THR A 141 19.84 -6.31 -21.16
C THR A 141 18.95 -7.49 -20.79
N ASP A 142 19.51 -8.68 -20.67
CA ASP A 142 18.81 -9.91 -20.32
C ASP A 142 18.88 -10.24 -18.83
N TYR A 143 19.43 -9.31 -18.02
CA TYR A 143 19.46 -9.48 -16.58
C TYR A 143 18.05 -9.58 -16.02
N THR A 144 17.80 -10.67 -15.32
CA THR A 144 16.53 -10.90 -14.63
C THR A 144 16.72 -10.79 -13.12
N PHE A 145 15.79 -10.15 -12.47
CA PHE A 145 15.77 -10.01 -11.00
C PHE A 145 14.37 -10.27 -10.47
N LYS A 146 14.27 -10.51 -9.17
CA LYS A 146 13.01 -10.73 -8.48
C LYS A 146 12.74 -9.63 -7.49
N ARG A 147 11.46 -9.22 -7.38
CA ARG A 147 10.97 -8.32 -6.34
C ARG A 147 9.64 -8.80 -5.81
N ASP A 148 9.45 -8.61 -4.52
CA ASP A 148 8.14 -8.68 -3.92
C ASP A 148 7.40 -7.38 -4.25
N VAL A 149 6.21 -7.48 -4.81
CA VAL A 149 5.42 -6.34 -5.29
C VAL A 149 4.08 -6.34 -4.58
N THR A 150 3.69 -5.19 -4.06
CA THR A 150 2.34 -4.98 -3.57
C THR A 150 1.39 -4.79 -4.74
N LEU A 151 0.53 -5.76 -4.95
CA LEU A 151 -0.56 -5.73 -5.92
C LEU A 151 -1.86 -5.38 -5.20
N TYR A 152 -2.69 -4.56 -5.82
CA TYR A 152 -3.99 -4.22 -5.28
C TYR A 152 -5.09 -4.99 -5.98
N PHE A 153 -6.01 -5.57 -5.22
CA PHE A 153 -7.18 -6.28 -5.73
C PHE A 153 -8.44 -5.81 -5.04
N THR A 154 -9.53 -5.79 -5.77
CA THR A 154 -10.82 -5.35 -5.22
C THR A 154 -11.36 -6.40 -4.24
N ASN A 155 -11.77 -5.96 -3.06
CA ASN A 155 -12.46 -6.78 -2.07
C ASN A 155 -13.86 -7.18 -2.58
N THR A 156 -14.29 -8.40 -2.26
CA THR A 156 -15.57 -8.95 -2.72
C THR A 156 -16.79 -8.23 -2.11
N GLU A 157 -16.66 -7.74 -0.89
CA GLU A 157 -17.77 -7.19 -0.12
C GLU A 157 -17.90 -5.66 -0.25
N SER A 158 -16.77 -4.94 -0.24
CA SER A 158 -16.77 -3.49 -0.09
C SER A 158 -16.39 -2.69 -1.33
N ASN A 159 -15.92 -3.33 -2.41
CA ASN A 159 -15.29 -2.68 -3.59
C ASN A 159 -14.03 -1.86 -3.27
N LEU A 160 -13.51 -1.93 -2.05
CA LEU A 160 -12.22 -1.35 -1.69
C LEU A 160 -11.09 -2.22 -2.23
N MET A 161 -9.96 -1.60 -2.50
CA MET A 161 -8.76 -2.32 -2.89
C MET A 161 -7.95 -2.69 -1.67
N LEU A 162 -7.55 -3.95 -1.59
CA LEU A 162 -6.67 -4.47 -0.56
C LEU A 162 -5.37 -4.97 -1.19
N ALA A 163 -4.29 -4.84 -0.44
CA ALA A 163 -2.96 -5.22 -0.87
C ALA A 163 -2.73 -6.73 -0.76
N GLU A 164 -2.07 -7.31 -1.76
CA GLU A 164 -1.50 -8.65 -1.75
C GLU A 164 -0.05 -8.57 -2.23
N VAL A 165 0.89 -9.17 -1.51
CA VAL A 165 2.28 -9.22 -1.94
C VAL A 165 2.53 -10.44 -2.79
N ARG A 166 3.22 -10.27 -3.90
CA ARG A 166 3.62 -11.34 -4.81
C ARG A 166 5.02 -11.13 -5.33
N GLN A 167 5.84 -12.18 -5.26
CA GLN A 167 7.16 -12.16 -5.89
C GLN A 167 7.03 -12.29 -7.40
N LEU A 168 7.55 -11.31 -8.13
CA LEU A 168 7.55 -11.28 -9.59
C LEU A 168 8.99 -11.25 -10.11
N THR A 169 9.16 -11.76 -11.33
CA THR A 169 10.45 -11.74 -12.05
C THR A 169 10.39 -10.71 -13.15
N PHE A 170 11.40 -9.87 -13.21
CA PHE A 170 11.51 -8.74 -14.12
C PHE A 170 12.74 -8.84 -15.00
N THR A 171 12.68 -8.15 -16.14
CA THR A 171 13.86 -7.70 -16.87
C THR A 171 13.94 -6.19 -16.77
N ARG A 172 15.13 -5.60 -16.90
CA ARG A 172 15.28 -4.14 -16.87
C ARG A 172 14.45 -3.44 -17.96
N SER A 173 14.29 -4.08 -19.11
CA SER A 173 13.55 -3.53 -20.25
C SER A 173 12.04 -3.65 -20.13
N ASP A 174 11.53 -4.43 -19.16
CA ASP A 174 10.09 -4.67 -18.98
C ASP A 174 9.73 -4.83 -17.50
N LEU A 175 9.47 -3.71 -16.86
CA LEU A 175 9.03 -3.67 -15.47
C LEU A 175 7.50 -3.73 -15.33
N ALA A 176 6.77 -3.30 -16.35
CA ALA A 176 5.32 -3.18 -16.28
C ALA A 176 4.58 -4.49 -16.59
N SER A 177 5.01 -5.23 -17.63
CA SER A 177 4.27 -6.43 -18.07
C SER A 177 4.12 -7.50 -17.00
N PRO A 178 5.14 -7.84 -16.17
CA PRO A 178 4.97 -8.82 -15.10
C PRO A 178 3.90 -8.41 -14.09
N VAL A 179 3.85 -7.13 -13.73
CA VAL A 179 2.85 -6.58 -12.81
C VAL A 179 1.44 -6.68 -13.41
N ILE A 180 1.27 -6.24 -14.65
CA ILE A 180 -0.02 -6.28 -15.34
C ILE A 180 -0.51 -7.74 -15.51
N ARG A 181 0.38 -8.67 -15.88
CA ARG A 181 0.03 -10.10 -15.98
C ARG A 181 -0.39 -10.68 -14.63
N ALA A 182 0.27 -10.28 -13.55
CA ALA A 182 -0.10 -10.69 -12.20
C ALA A 182 -1.48 -10.19 -11.80
N LEU A 183 -1.83 -8.93 -12.13
CA LEU A 183 -3.17 -8.38 -11.92
C LEU A 183 -4.23 -9.11 -12.75
N ILE A 184 -3.96 -9.40 -14.04
CA ILE A 184 -4.86 -10.16 -14.91
C ILE A 184 -5.08 -11.58 -14.38
N SER A 185 -4.05 -12.22 -13.85
CA SER A 185 -4.17 -13.57 -13.26
C SER A 185 -5.11 -13.61 -12.05
N GLY A 186 -5.33 -12.45 -11.43
CA GLY A 186 -6.20 -12.30 -10.26
C GLY A 186 -5.48 -12.60 -8.94
N PRO A 187 -6.17 -12.42 -7.81
CA PRO A 187 -5.62 -12.63 -6.48
C PRO A 187 -5.36 -14.11 -6.19
N SER A 188 -4.38 -14.37 -5.31
CA SER A 188 -4.12 -15.72 -4.79
C SER A 188 -5.20 -16.14 -3.79
N ASN A 189 -5.72 -15.19 -3.02
CA ASN A 189 -6.83 -15.41 -2.10
C ASN A 189 -8.14 -14.94 -2.73
N SER A 190 -8.86 -15.85 -3.35
CA SER A 190 -10.16 -15.57 -3.99
C SER A 190 -11.35 -15.55 -3.03
N SER A 191 -11.15 -15.82 -1.73
CA SER A 191 -12.25 -15.77 -0.75
C SER A 191 -12.66 -14.35 -0.38
N SER A 192 -11.70 -13.43 -0.30
CA SER A 192 -11.95 -12.03 0.07
C SER A 192 -11.64 -11.03 -1.05
N LEU A 193 -10.90 -11.45 -2.05
CA LEU A 193 -10.49 -10.63 -3.18
C LEU A 193 -11.03 -11.20 -4.49
N ARG A 194 -11.38 -10.31 -5.42
CA ARG A 194 -11.90 -10.72 -6.73
C ARG A 194 -10.97 -10.32 -7.86
N ARG A 195 -11.01 -11.12 -8.92
CA ARG A 195 -10.40 -10.76 -10.19
C ARG A 195 -11.18 -9.62 -10.84
N SER A 196 -10.48 -8.56 -11.23
CA SER A 196 -11.09 -7.40 -11.90
C SER A 196 -11.03 -7.49 -13.42
N TYR A 197 -10.26 -8.44 -13.97
CA TYR A 197 -10.00 -8.57 -15.42
C TYR A 197 -10.48 -9.90 -15.96
N PRO A 198 -10.91 -9.95 -17.24
CA PRO A 198 -11.16 -11.22 -17.92
C PRO A 198 -9.91 -12.09 -17.91
N SER A 199 -10.08 -13.39 -17.68
CA SER A 199 -8.93 -14.33 -17.67
C SER A 199 -8.24 -14.47 -19.04
N SER A 200 -8.96 -14.14 -20.09
CA SER A 200 -8.48 -14.12 -21.49
C SER A 200 -7.83 -12.80 -21.90
N ALA A 201 -7.88 -11.75 -21.06
CA ALA A 201 -7.23 -10.48 -21.36
C ALA A 201 -5.72 -10.65 -21.47
N GLN A 202 -5.12 -9.98 -22.44
CA GLN A 202 -3.69 -10.01 -22.70
C GLN A 202 -3.16 -8.61 -22.95
N ILE A 203 -1.87 -8.42 -22.70
CA ILE A 203 -1.14 -7.22 -23.09
C ILE A 203 -0.81 -7.35 -24.58
N VAL A 204 -1.03 -6.28 -25.35
CA VAL A 204 -0.70 -6.19 -26.77
C VAL A 204 0.52 -5.30 -26.95
N GLY A 205 1.65 -5.89 -27.25
CA GLY A 205 2.96 -5.20 -27.30
C GLY A 205 3.60 -5.10 -25.92
N THR A 206 4.66 -4.32 -25.83
CA THR A 206 5.34 -4.01 -24.55
C THR A 206 4.85 -2.66 -24.07
N PRO A 207 4.40 -2.53 -22.82
CA PRO A 207 4.10 -1.22 -22.24
C PRO A 207 5.31 -0.30 -22.29
N SER A 208 5.10 0.96 -22.59
CA SER A 208 6.17 1.97 -22.69
C SER A 208 5.86 3.17 -21.83
N ILE A 209 6.91 3.73 -21.21
CA ILE A 209 6.80 5.01 -20.51
C ILE A 209 7.03 6.11 -21.56
N GLU A 210 6.06 7.01 -21.70
CA GLU A 210 6.10 8.15 -22.60
C GLU A 210 6.04 9.44 -21.78
N ALA A 211 6.74 10.48 -22.23
CA ALA A 211 6.71 11.79 -21.61
C ALA A 211 5.68 12.68 -22.31
N GLU A 212 4.85 13.37 -21.55
CA GLU A 212 3.96 14.42 -22.03
C GLU A 212 4.57 15.77 -21.70
N ASP A 213 4.88 16.56 -22.73
CA ASP A 213 5.37 17.97 -22.63
C ASP A 213 6.48 18.25 -21.58
N GLY A 214 7.35 17.27 -21.33
CA GLY A 214 8.61 17.47 -20.62
C GLY A 214 8.58 17.41 -19.09
N SER A 215 7.42 17.21 -18.45
CA SER A 215 7.36 17.14 -16.98
C SER A 215 6.58 15.93 -16.42
N ASN A 216 5.58 15.43 -17.13
CA ASN A 216 4.80 14.30 -16.67
C ASN A 216 5.06 13.08 -17.57
N SER A 217 5.26 11.93 -16.95
CA SER A 217 5.40 10.68 -17.68
C SER A 217 4.24 9.75 -17.42
N PHE A 218 3.82 9.06 -18.46
CA PHE A 218 2.73 8.09 -18.34
C PHE A 218 3.11 6.75 -18.95
N LEU A 219 2.52 5.70 -18.40
CA LEU A 219 2.66 4.35 -18.92
C LEU A 219 1.58 4.10 -19.96
N ASP A 220 1.95 3.91 -21.22
CA ASP A 220 1.03 3.48 -22.29
C ASP A 220 0.89 1.96 -22.28
N VAL A 221 -0.33 1.48 -22.04
CA VAL A 221 -0.64 0.06 -21.97
C VAL A 221 -1.75 -0.26 -22.97
N SER A 222 -1.48 -1.18 -23.91
CA SER A 222 -2.49 -1.72 -24.80
C SER A 222 -2.92 -3.12 -24.38
N PHE A 223 -4.23 -3.30 -24.25
CA PHE A 223 -4.85 -4.59 -23.96
C PHE A 223 -5.53 -5.17 -25.19
N SER A 224 -5.71 -6.49 -25.18
CA SER A 224 -6.52 -7.20 -26.16
C SER A 224 -8.01 -6.83 -26.02
N TYR A 225 -8.80 -7.20 -27.03
CA TYR A 225 -10.21 -6.79 -27.13
C TYR A 225 -11.08 -7.27 -25.96
N GLU A 226 -10.68 -8.34 -25.28
CA GLU A 226 -11.40 -8.91 -24.15
C GLU A 226 -11.57 -7.88 -23.01
N MET A 227 -10.65 -6.93 -22.88
CA MET A 227 -10.79 -5.82 -21.92
C MET A 227 -11.97 -4.89 -22.23
N ALA A 228 -12.41 -4.80 -23.48
CA ALA A 228 -13.54 -3.94 -23.85
C ALA A 228 -14.83 -4.31 -23.10
N SER A 229 -15.02 -5.57 -22.76
CA SER A 229 -16.22 -6.03 -22.04
C SER A 229 -16.34 -5.41 -20.64
N VAL A 230 -15.23 -5.19 -19.96
CA VAL A 230 -15.18 -4.60 -18.61
C VAL A 230 -15.15 -3.07 -18.69
N LEU A 231 -14.38 -2.53 -19.64
CA LEU A 231 -14.23 -1.09 -19.83
C LEU A 231 -15.47 -0.45 -20.48
N GLY A 232 -16.26 -1.21 -21.24
CA GLY A 232 -17.57 -0.80 -21.78
C GLY A 232 -18.72 -0.84 -20.75
N GLY A 233 -18.47 -1.29 -19.53
CA GLY A 233 -19.48 -1.38 -18.46
C GLY A 233 -19.87 -0.02 -17.88
N THR A 234 -20.62 -0.06 -16.78
CA THR A 234 -20.98 1.15 -16.04
C THR A 234 -19.74 1.84 -15.45
N GLN A 235 -19.82 3.14 -15.17
CA GLN A 235 -18.74 3.91 -14.58
C GLN A 235 -18.20 3.25 -13.28
N ARG A 236 -19.09 2.72 -12.44
CA ARG A 236 -18.69 1.98 -11.23
C ARG A 236 -17.84 0.75 -11.56
N VAL A 237 -18.22 -0.03 -12.57
CA VAL A 237 -17.46 -1.23 -13.00
C VAL A 237 -16.12 -0.81 -13.58
N ARG A 238 -16.09 0.22 -14.43
CA ARG A 238 -14.85 0.76 -14.99
C ARG A 238 -13.90 1.21 -13.90
N ARG A 239 -14.34 2.02 -12.94
CA ARG A 239 -13.52 2.47 -11.81
C ARG A 239 -12.97 1.30 -11.00
N ALA A 240 -13.81 0.32 -10.65
CA ALA A 240 -13.38 -0.87 -9.91
C ALA A 240 -12.36 -1.73 -10.68
N THR A 241 -12.36 -1.67 -12.01
CA THR A 241 -11.40 -2.36 -12.87
C THR A 241 -10.09 -1.57 -13.01
N LEU A 242 -10.20 -0.26 -13.19
CA LEU A 242 -9.04 0.62 -13.44
C LEU A 242 -8.25 0.90 -12.17
N ALA A 243 -8.92 1.05 -11.03
CA ALA A 243 -8.28 1.40 -9.77
C ALA A 243 -7.12 0.47 -9.37
N PRO A 244 -7.27 -0.88 -9.38
CA PRO A 244 -6.16 -1.77 -9.06
C PRO A 244 -4.95 -1.60 -9.98
N LEU A 245 -5.22 -1.38 -11.28
CA LEU A 245 -4.16 -1.20 -12.28
C LEU A 245 -3.39 0.10 -12.04
N VAL A 246 -4.12 1.21 -11.94
CA VAL A 246 -3.49 2.53 -11.78
C VAL A 246 -2.72 2.60 -10.47
N ILE A 247 -3.34 2.24 -9.36
CA ILE A 247 -2.69 2.30 -8.04
C ILE A 247 -1.46 1.39 -7.98
N THR A 248 -1.55 0.17 -8.51
CA THR A 248 -0.40 -0.74 -8.49
C THR A 248 0.75 -0.21 -9.35
N LEU A 249 0.47 0.20 -10.58
CA LEU A 249 1.51 0.64 -11.53
C LEU A 249 2.16 1.95 -11.10
N THR A 250 1.37 2.95 -10.70
CA THR A 250 1.90 4.25 -10.25
C THR A 250 2.63 4.16 -8.90
N SER A 251 2.32 3.15 -8.08
CA SER A 251 3.07 2.91 -6.84
C SER A 251 4.42 2.23 -7.10
N PHE A 252 4.46 1.27 -8.02
CA PHE A 252 5.64 0.43 -8.25
C PHE A 252 6.62 1.02 -9.27
N LEU A 253 6.13 1.72 -10.29
CA LEU A 253 6.96 2.33 -11.33
C LEU A 253 7.24 3.80 -10.98
N PRO A 254 8.48 4.15 -10.55
CA PRO A 254 8.78 5.47 -10.00
C PRO A 254 8.60 6.62 -10.98
N GLU A 255 8.82 6.35 -12.27
CA GLU A 255 8.72 7.36 -13.33
C GLU A 255 7.31 7.46 -13.95
N THR A 256 6.28 6.89 -13.30
CA THR A 256 4.93 6.83 -13.87
C THR A 256 3.95 7.68 -13.06
N ASP A 257 3.55 8.82 -13.59
CA ASP A 257 2.54 9.72 -13.02
C ASP A 257 1.12 9.25 -13.31
N ALA A 258 0.90 8.73 -14.51
CA ALA A 258 -0.39 8.31 -15.01
C ALA A 258 -0.31 7.04 -15.86
N VAL A 259 -1.46 6.44 -16.09
CA VAL A 259 -1.59 5.28 -16.98
C VAL A 259 -2.53 5.64 -18.13
N CYS A 260 -2.07 5.45 -19.37
CA CYS A 260 -2.88 5.54 -20.58
C CYS A 260 -3.28 4.15 -21.04
N ILE A 261 -4.57 3.92 -21.23
CA ILE A 261 -5.08 2.59 -21.61
C ILE A 261 -5.59 2.60 -23.03
N ARG A 262 -5.17 1.58 -23.78
CA ARG A 262 -5.64 1.29 -25.13
C ARG A 262 -6.26 -0.11 -25.20
N VAL A 263 -7.20 -0.29 -26.11
CA VAL A 263 -7.72 -1.61 -26.48
C VAL A 263 -7.43 -1.83 -27.97
N ASN A 264 -6.72 -2.92 -28.30
CA ASN A 264 -6.22 -3.17 -29.64
C ASN A 264 -5.49 -1.96 -30.26
N ARG A 265 -4.64 -1.31 -29.48
CA ARG A 265 -3.87 -0.10 -29.83
C ARG A 265 -4.74 1.15 -30.14
N ARG A 266 -6.04 1.08 -29.90
CA ARG A 266 -6.93 2.25 -30.04
C ARG A 266 -7.16 2.88 -28.67
N PRO A 267 -6.94 4.19 -28.51
CA PRO A 267 -7.27 4.86 -27.28
C PRO A 267 -8.77 4.71 -27.01
N LEU A 268 -9.10 4.52 -25.74
CA LEU A 268 -10.48 4.59 -25.30
C LEU A 268 -10.77 6.05 -24.98
N ASP A 269 -11.67 6.64 -25.74
CA ASP A 269 -12.15 7.99 -25.47
C ASP A 269 -12.99 7.96 -24.18
N SER A 270 -12.73 8.91 -23.29
CA SER A 270 -13.43 9.12 -22.01
C SER A 270 -13.66 7.87 -21.15
N LEU A 271 -12.59 7.29 -20.62
CA LEU A 271 -12.71 6.21 -19.65
C LEU A 271 -13.40 6.67 -18.36
N ILE A 272 -13.23 7.96 -17.98
CA ILE A 272 -13.85 8.61 -16.83
C ILE A 272 -14.28 10.00 -17.27
N GLU A 273 -15.57 10.22 -17.37
CA GLU A 273 -16.17 11.44 -17.96
C GLU A 273 -16.02 12.70 -17.10
N GLU A 274 -15.77 12.57 -15.78
CA GLU A 274 -15.88 13.69 -14.84
C GLU A 274 -14.72 14.69 -14.90
N ASP A 275 -13.54 14.31 -15.39
CA ASP A 275 -12.33 15.12 -15.28
C ASP A 275 -11.78 15.67 -16.61
N GLY A 276 -12.52 15.52 -17.70
CA GLY A 276 -12.18 16.13 -19.02
C GLY A 276 -10.94 15.55 -19.72
N ASN A 277 -10.15 14.71 -19.05
CA ASN A 277 -8.91 14.12 -19.55
C ASN A 277 -8.97 12.59 -19.57
N GLY A 278 -10.04 12.04 -20.12
CA GLY A 278 -10.40 10.62 -20.09
C GLY A 278 -9.38 9.61 -20.64
N ARG A 279 -8.22 10.08 -21.12
CA ARG A 279 -7.12 9.25 -21.61
C ARG A 279 -6.11 8.92 -20.53
N MET A 280 -5.83 9.86 -19.63
CA MET A 280 -4.84 9.73 -18.59
C MET A 280 -5.52 9.41 -17.26
N LEU A 281 -5.08 8.35 -16.63
CA LEU A 281 -5.60 7.89 -15.36
C LEU A 281 -4.56 8.14 -14.30
N TYR A 282 -4.85 9.09 -13.42
CA TYR A 282 -3.96 9.52 -12.34
C TYR A 282 -4.30 8.78 -11.05
N ARG A 283 -3.30 8.61 -10.19
CA ARG A 283 -3.42 7.96 -8.89
C ARG A 283 -4.51 8.59 -8.01
N GLU A 284 -4.56 9.91 -7.96
CA GLU A 284 -5.47 10.69 -7.10
C GLU A 284 -6.96 10.37 -7.37
N GLN A 285 -7.30 9.99 -8.59
CA GLN A 285 -8.66 9.61 -8.97
C GLN A 285 -9.11 8.30 -8.29
N PHE A 286 -8.17 7.51 -7.77
CA PHE A 286 -8.42 6.16 -7.26
C PHE A 286 -7.99 5.94 -5.81
N GLU A 287 -7.30 6.88 -5.17
CA GLU A 287 -6.84 6.74 -3.78
C GLU A 287 -7.96 6.49 -2.78
N GLY A 288 -9.13 7.09 -3.01
CA GLY A 288 -10.32 6.87 -2.19
C GLY A 288 -10.85 5.43 -2.19
N TYR A 289 -10.38 4.58 -3.12
CA TYR A 289 -10.72 3.16 -3.14
C TYR A 289 -9.73 2.28 -2.39
N ILE A 290 -8.61 2.83 -1.90
CA ILE A 290 -7.66 2.06 -1.11
C ILE A 290 -8.28 1.79 0.26
N GLY A 291 -8.30 0.52 0.62
CA GLY A 291 -8.82 0.04 1.89
C GLY A 291 -7.74 -0.54 2.78
N ARG A 292 -8.06 -0.63 4.04
CA ARG A 292 -7.31 -1.39 5.04
C ARG A 292 -8.19 -2.41 5.72
N THR A 293 -7.61 -3.43 6.31
CA THR A 293 -8.35 -4.41 7.10
C THR A 293 -8.37 -4.00 8.58
N VAL A 294 -9.52 -4.17 9.20
CA VAL A 294 -9.69 -4.04 10.64
C VAL A 294 -10.25 -5.33 11.21
N GLU A 295 -9.84 -5.66 12.43
CA GLU A 295 -10.36 -6.80 13.16
C GLU A 295 -11.41 -6.32 14.14
N LEU A 296 -12.61 -6.83 14.01
CA LEU A 296 -13.76 -6.52 14.85
C LEU A 296 -14.16 -7.76 15.64
N TYR A 297 -14.58 -7.60 16.86
CA TYR A 297 -14.99 -8.68 17.73
C TYR A 297 -16.48 -8.55 18.05
N PHE A 298 -17.24 -9.58 17.73
CA PHE A 298 -18.67 -9.64 17.98
C PHE A 298 -19.00 -10.74 18.99
N PRO A 299 -19.93 -10.49 19.92
CA PRO A 299 -20.35 -11.52 20.86
C PRO A 299 -21.10 -12.64 20.14
N ASN A 300 -20.72 -13.88 20.46
CA ASN A 300 -21.44 -15.08 20.05
C ASN A 300 -22.53 -15.43 21.08
N GLY A 301 -23.53 -16.20 20.65
CA GLY A 301 -24.60 -16.68 21.51
C GLY A 301 -24.15 -17.62 22.65
N ASP A 302 -22.94 -18.15 22.60
CA ASP A 302 -22.32 -19.02 23.60
C ASP A 302 -21.46 -18.28 24.62
N GLY A 303 -21.39 -16.94 24.52
CA GLY A 303 -20.58 -16.10 25.42
C GLY A 303 -19.14 -15.92 24.97
N THR A 304 -18.75 -16.45 23.82
CA THR A 304 -17.43 -16.19 23.21
C THR A 304 -17.47 -14.99 22.28
N LEU A 305 -16.30 -14.51 21.84
CA LEU A 305 -16.18 -13.47 20.82
C LEU A 305 -15.80 -14.08 19.46
N ALA A 306 -16.59 -13.74 18.45
CA ALA A 306 -16.25 -14.01 17.06
C ALA A 306 -15.39 -12.88 16.51
N LYS A 307 -14.24 -13.23 15.95
CA LYS A 307 -13.36 -12.29 15.24
C LYS A 307 -13.81 -12.21 13.79
N VAL A 308 -14.05 -11.00 13.33
CA VAL A 308 -14.42 -10.69 11.94
C VAL A 308 -13.42 -9.70 11.38
N THR A 309 -12.84 -10.02 10.23
CA THR A 309 -11.97 -9.11 9.49
C THR A 309 -12.81 -8.36 8.45
N ARG A 310 -12.77 -7.04 8.49
CA ARG A 310 -13.53 -6.18 7.56
C ARG A 310 -12.59 -5.24 6.82
N ALA A 311 -12.87 -5.03 5.53
CA ALA A 311 -12.25 -3.98 4.75
C ALA A 311 -12.96 -2.64 5.00
N VAL A 312 -12.20 -1.62 5.36
CA VAL A 312 -12.70 -0.25 5.56
C VAL A 312 -11.87 0.72 4.73
N PRO A 313 -12.42 1.88 4.32
CA PRO A 313 -11.64 2.92 3.66
C PRO A 313 -10.43 3.33 4.48
N GLN A 314 -9.34 3.67 3.80
CA GLN A 314 -8.09 4.08 4.43
C GLN A 314 -8.24 5.29 5.34
N ASN A 315 -9.08 6.24 4.94
CA ASN A 315 -9.32 7.49 5.66
C ASN A 315 -10.19 7.36 6.92
N LEU A 316 -10.77 6.19 7.17
CA LEU A 316 -11.46 5.92 8.44
C LEU A 316 -10.41 5.70 9.54
N SER A 317 -9.97 6.78 10.16
CA SER A 317 -8.87 6.78 11.14
C SER A 317 -9.33 7.02 12.56
N THR A 318 -10.55 7.54 12.78
CA THR A 318 -11.03 7.85 14.12
C THR A 318 -11.60 6.61 14.81
N LEU A 319 -11.53 6.58 16.16
CA LEU A 319 -12.17 5.53 16.95
C LEU A 319 -13.68 5.49 16.73
N ARG A 320 -14.30 6.65 16.47
CA ARG A 320 -15.72 6.76 16.15
C ARG A 320 -16.03 5.99 14.86
N ASP A 321 -15.27 6.25 13.79
CA ASP A 321 -15.47 5.59 12.50
C ASP A 321 -15.34 4.06 12.63
N LEU A 322 -14.37 3.60 13.45
CA LEU A 322 -14.18 2.18 13.71
C LEU A 322 -15.33 1.60 14.57
N ALA A 323 -15.80 2.35 15.57
CA ALA A 323 -16.93 1.94 16.39
C ALA A 323 -18.21 1.82 15.55
N GLU A 324 -18.44 2.69 14.58
CA GLU A 324 -19.57 2.60 13.66
C GLU A 324 -19.57 1.27 12.87
N GLN A 325 -18.38 0.70 12.60
CA GLN A 325 -18.29 -0.61 11.94
C GLN A 325 -18.83 -1.76 12.79
N LEU A 326 -18.90 -1.62 14.12
CA LEU A 326 -19.49 -2.63 15.01
C LEU A 326 -21.00 -2.70 14.90
N PHE A 327 -21.67 -1.64 14.44
CA PHE A 327 -23.12 -1.63 14.23
C PHE A 327 -23.56 -2.33 12.95
N ILE A 328 -22.62 -2.63 12.06
CA ILE A 328 -22.86 -3.40 10.84
C ILE A 328 -22.62 -4.87 11.18
N ILE A 329 -23.68 -5.61 11.45
CA ILE A 329 -23.59 -7.02 11.84
C ILE A 329 -23.25 -7.86 10.60
N PRO A 330 -22.18 -8.70 10.64
CA PRO A 330 -21.85 -9.60 9.52
C PRO A 330 -22.94 -10.66 9.31
N GLU A 331 -23.15 -11.07 8.06
CA GLU A 331 -23.97 -12.24 7.77
C GLU A 331 -23.37 -13.49 8.42
N GLY A 332 -24.21 -14.27 9.10
CA GLY A 332 -23.79 -15.51 9.77
C GLY A 332 -23.37 -15.36 11.24
N VAL A 333 -23.18 -14.15 11.74
CA VAL A 333 -23.08 -13.88 13.18
C VAL A 333 -24.52 -13.75 13.70
N LEU A 334 -25.01 -14.76 14.42
CA LEU A 334 -26.34 -14.69 15.04
C LEU A 334 -26.27 -13.67 16.19
N PRO A 335 -26.99 -12.56 16.11
CA PRO A 335 -27.14 -11.70 17.27
C PRO A 335 -27.77 -12.53 18.38
N GLY A 336 -27.02 -12.75 19.45
CA GLY A 336 -27.61 -13.30 20.66
C GLY A 336 -28.82 -12.44 21.05
N ARG A 337 -29.92 -13.05 21.56
CA ARG A 337 -31.18 -12.35 21.87
C ARG A 337 -31.03 -11.10 22.73
N ASN A 338 -29.86 -10.87 23.33
CA ASN A 338 -29.59 -9.80 24.29
C ASN A 338 -28.46 -8.85 23.87
N THR A 339 -27.92 -8.90 22.64
CA THR A 339 -26.74 -8.14 22.25
C THR A 339 -26.96 -7.13 21.14
N CYS A 340 -28.18 -6.79 20.83
CA CYS A 340 -28.44 -5.65 19.99
C CYS A 340 -28.24 -4.38 20.80
N PHE A 341 -27.05 -3.79 20.69
CA PHE A 341 -26.93 -2.36 20.89
C PHE A 341 -27.75 -1.70 19.78
N LYS A 342 -29.05 -1.47 20.04
CA LYS A 342 -29.82 -0.48 19.28
C LYS A 342 -29.34 0.88 19.80
N VAL A 343 -28.19 1.31 19.37
CA VAL A 343 -27.79 2.70 19.54
C VAL A 343 -28.34 3.43 18.34
N ASP A 344 -29.29 4.31 18.56
CA ASP A 344 -29.74 5.25 17.54
C ASP A 344 -28.54 6.13 17.13
N SER A 345 -28.44 6.47 15.85
CA SER A 345 -27.37 7.32 15.34
C SER A 345 -27.21 8.65 16.11
N THR A 346 -28.30 9.14 16.71
CA THR A 346 -28.34 10.31 17.59
C THR A 346 -27.69 10.06 18.96
N GLU A 347 -27.66 8.82 19.44
CA GLU A 347 -27.00 8.48 20.70
C GLU A 347 -25.46 8.36 20.56
N ILE A 348 -24.96 8.09 19.35
CA ILE A 348 -23.52 8.09 19.07
C ILE A 348 -22.93 9.48 19.22
N GLU A 349 -23.69 10.54 18.92
CA GLU A 349 -23.24 11.93 19.10
C GLU A 349 -23.06 12.30 20.57
N ASN A 350 -23.76 11.63 21.46
CA ASN A 350 -23.72 11.84 22.92
C ASN A 350 -22.77 10.88 23.65
N PHE A 351 -22.12 9.94 22.93
CA PHE A 351 -21.04 9.17 23.49
C PHE A 351 -19.86 10.13 23.72
N ILE A 352 -19.80 10.68 24.92
CA ILE A 352 -18.64 11.40 25.40
C ILE A 352 -17.54 10.35 25.49
N TRP A 353 -16.65 10.39 24.55
CA TRP A 353 -15.37 9.72 24.62
C TRP A 353 -14.60 10.39 25.75
N ALA A 354 -14.94 10.00 26.98
CA ALA A 354 -14.13 10.37 28.12
C ALA A 354 -12.77 9.72 27.88
N ASP A 355 -11.70 10.47 28.00
CA ASP A 355 -10.29 10.04 28.01
C ASP A 355 -9.98 9.08 29.18
N ARG A 356 -10.94 8.26 29.58
CA ARG A 356 -10.80 7.28 30.64
C ARG A 356 -11.26 5.93 30.12
N VAL A 357 -10.29 5.07 29.92
CA VAL A 357 -10.51 3.63 29.98
C VAL A 357 -11.19 3.37 31.32
N VAL A 358 -12.48 3.07 31.30
CA VAL A 358 -13.19 2.60 32.48
C VAL A 358 -12.57 1.25 32.81
N GLY A 359 -11.94 1.16 33.96
CA GLY A 359 -11.38 -0.07 34.47
C GLY A 359 -12.41 -1.17 34.67
N PRO A 360 -11.98 -2.40 34.97
CA PRO A 360 -12.84 -3.56 34.99
C PRO A 360 -13.99 -3.34 35.98
N TYR A 361 -15.16 -3.70 35.52
CA TYR A 361 -16.35 -3.75 36.35
C TYR A 361 -16.14 -4.74 37.51
N GLU A 362 -16.38 -4.30 38.73
CA GLU A 362 -16.71 -5.17 39.85
C GLU A 362 -18.09 -5.81 39.67
#